data_76f2e919ad4ac3772caa6a4abad58752
#
_entry.id   76f2e919ad4ac3772caa6a4abad58752
#
_cell.length_a   1.000
_cell.length_b   1.000
_cell.length_c   1.000
_cell.angle_alpha   90.00
_cell.angle_beta   90.00
_cell.angle_gamma   90.00
#
_symmetry.space_group_name_H-M   'P 1'
#
loop_
_entity.id
_entity.type
_entity.pdbx_description
1 polymer ?
#
loop_
_entity_poly.entity_id
_entity_poly.type
_entity_poly.pdbx_seq_one_letter_code
_entity_poly.pdbx_strand_id
1 'polypeptide(L)'
;VGNFVADGEVVPLDIVLYPLFAKHGLKLRNRIVWHFEHGLHCSKRLSGRHETILWFTKGDTYKFNLDPIRVPQKYPGKKHFKGAKAGQLSGNPLGKNPGDVWIIPNVKNNHVEKTAHPCQFPVELVDRLVLSLSDKDDWVLDPFLGVGTTVASAVLRGRRGCGAEKMPEYVEIARSRVRQAIDGLLPVRAMHTPVYDPANAGKSLTTNVWNTPREESWQQERLVEENRKKYGGA
;
A
#
# COMPACT_ATOMS: atom_id res chain seq x y z
N VAL A 1 1.48 -7.15 7.38
CA VAL A 1 0.52 -7.91 8.22
C VAL A 1 -0.71 -7.07 8.51
N GLY A 2 -1.88 -7.69 8.44
CA GLY A 2 -3.16 -7.08 8.79
C GLY A 2 -3.60 -7.41 10.21
N ASN A 3 -4.85 -7.10 10.51
CA ASN A 3 -5.51 -7.57 11.72
C ASN A 3 -6.21 -8.90 11.44
N PHE A 4 -6.10 -9.83 12.36
CA PHE A 4 -6.94 -11.02 12.38
C PHE A 4 -8.19 -10.74 13.23
N VAL A 5 -9.34 -11.28 12.83
CA VAL A 5 -10.59 -11.13 13.58
C VAL A 5 -11.12 -12.51 13.93
N ALA A 6 -11.23 -12.78 15.23
CA ALA A 6 -11.83 -13.99 15.77
C ALA A 6 -12.92 -13.59 16.75
N ASP A 7 -14.09 -14.21 16.65
CA ASP A 7 -15.23 -14.03 17.56
C ASP A 7 -15.61 -12.56 17.82
N GLY A 8 -15.43 -11.71 16.81
CA GLY A 8 -15.68 -10.26 16.89
C GLY A 8 -14.55 -9.43 17.50
N GLU A 9 -13.53 -10.06 18.04
CA GLU A 9 -12.34 -9.41 18.58
C GLU A 9 -11.28 -9.19 17.50
N VAL A 10 -10.60 -8.05 17.56
CA VAL A 10 -9.50 -7.71 16.65
C VAL A 10 -8.16 -8.07 17.29
N VAL A 11 -7.44 -8.98 16.66
CA VAL A 11 -6.06 -9.34 17.04
C VAL A 11 -5.08 -8.61 16.13
N PRO A 12 -4.33 -7.62 16.63
CA PRO A 12 -3.36 -6.86 15.84
C PRO A 12 -2.08 -7.67 15.65
N LEU A 13 -1.91 -8.28 14.48
CA LEU A 13 -0.79 -9.19 14.21
C LEU A 13 0.58 -8.53 14.27
N ASP A 14 0.69 -7.24 14.02
CA ASP A 14 1.94 -6.49 14.15
C ASP A 14 2.44 -6.48 15.62
N ILE A 15 1.53 -6.37 16.59
CA ILE A 15 1.86 -6.44 18.03
C ILE A 15 2.28 -7.87 18.41
N VAL A 16 1.60 -8.88 17.87
CA VAL A 16 1.93 -10.29 18.13
C VAL A 16 3.29 -10.66 17.55
N LEU A 17 3.59 -10.20 16.35
CA LEU A 17 4.83 -10.55 15.65
C LEU A 17 6.06 -9.78 16.15
N TYR A 18 5.89 -8.53 16.60
CA TYR A 18 7.02 -7.71 17.05
C TYR A 18 7.92 -8.40 18.08
N PRO A 19 7.41 -8.94 19.21
CA PRO A 19 8.26 -9.59 20.21
C PRO A 19 8.96 -10.84 19.69
N LEU A 20 8.37 -11.56 18.73
CA LEU A 20 9.01 -12.73 18.12
C LEU A 20 10.28 -12.34 17.36
N PHE A 21 10.22 -11.27 16.56
CA PHE A 21 11.38 -10.76 15.84
C PHE A 21 12.42 -10.13 16.79
N ALA A 22 11.96 -9.36 17.77
CA ALA A 22 12.84 -8.73 18.77
C ALA A 22 13.61 -9.77 19.59
N LYS A 23 12.97 -10.89 19.95
CA LYS A 23 13.62 -12.02 20.64
C LYS A 23 14.81 -12.60 19.86
N HIS A 24 14.78 -12.53 18.54
CA HIS A 24 15.87 -12.97 17.69
C HIS A 24 16.91 -11.86 17.40
N GLY A 25 16.92 -10.79 18.19
CA GLY A 25 17.88 -9.69 18.07
C GLY A 25 17.65 -8.76 16.88
N LEU A 26 16.50 -8.85 16.21
CA LEU A 26 16.16 -7.94 15.14
C LEU A 26 15.66 -6.61 15.70
N LYS A 27 16.15 -5.50 15.11
CA LYS A 27 15.84 -4.14 15.56
C LYS A 27 14.77 -3.52 14.66
N LEU A 28 13.64 -3.13 15.22
CA LEU A 28 12.59 -2.43 14.49
C LEU A 28 13.05 -1.02 14.12
N ARG A 29 13.01 -0.69 12.84
CA ARG A 29 13.37 0.64 12.31
C ARG A 29 12.15 1.49 12.02
N ASN A 30 11.13 0.91 11.39
CA ASN A 30 9.84 1.57 11.20
C ASN A 30 8.69 0.59 11.32
N ARG A 31 7.55 1.13 11.71
CA ARG A 31 6.23 0.56 11.60
C ARG A 31 5.47 1.38 10.57
N ILE A 32 5.35 0.84 9.35
CA ILE A 32 4.79 1.56 8.21
C ILE A 32 3.33 1.14 8.05
N VAL A 33 2.44 2.11 7.91
CA VAL A 33 1.01 1.89 7.64
C VAL A 33 0.79 1.94 6.13
N TRP A 34 0.42 0.81 5.56
CA TRP A 34 -0.09 0.76 4.20
C TRP A 34 -1.60 0.94 4.23
N HIS A 35 -2.07 2.12 3.86
CA HIS A 35 -3.48 2.46 3.77
C HIS A 35 -4.00 2.18 2.35
N PHE A 36 -5.16 1.52 2.28
CA PHE A 36 -5.89 1.26 1.03
C PHE A 36 -7.38 1.58 1.24
N GLU A 37 -8.02 2.14 0.20
CA GLU A 37 -9.38 2.69 0.35
C GLU A 37 -10.48 1.62 0.34
N HIS A 38 -10.22 0.47 -0.28
CA HIS A 38 -11.20 -0.57 -0.50
C HIS A 38 -11.00 -1.78 0.42
N GLY A 39 -12.11 -2.30 0.96
CA GLY A 39 -12.11 -3.49 1.81
C GLY A 39 -13.52 -3.84 2.26
N LEU A 40 -13.65 -4.90 3.07
CA LEU A 40 -14.93 -5.33 3.61
C LEU A 40 -15.54 -4.24 4.50
N HIS A 41 -16.85 -4.04 4.36
CA HIS A 41 -17.61 -3.17 5.25
C HIS A 41 -17.99 -3.91 6.52
N CYS A 42 -17.80 -3.25 7.66
CA CYS A 42 -18.19 -3.74 8.97
C CYS A 42 -19.36 -2.92 9.50
N SER A 43 -20.39 -3.56 10.03
CA SER A 43 -21.56 -2.90 10.61
C SER A 43 -21.44 -2.66 12.12
N LYS A 44 -20.62 -3.45 12.81
CA LYS A 44 -20.47 -3.40 14.29
C LYS A 44 -19.14 -2.79 14.77
N ARG A 45 -18.26 -2.37 13.84
CA ARG A 45 -16.98 -1.71 14.12
C ARG A 45 -16.52 -0.90 12.92
N LEU A 46 -15.46 -0.11 13.08
CA LEU A 46 -14.85 0.59 11.94
C LEU A 46 -14.26 -0.42 10.95
N SER A 47 -14.46 -0.17 9.67
CA SER A 47 -13.91 -0.99 8.60
C SER A 47 -12.40 -0.83 8.52
N GLY A 48 -11.65 -1.93 8.55
CA GLY A 48 -10.19 -1.92 8.38
C GLY A 48 -9.81 -1.44 6.98
N ARG A 49 -8.88 -0.50 6.90
CA ARG A 49 -8.41 0.11 5.64
C ARG A 49 -6.89 0.21 5.59
N HIS A 50 -6.19 -0.51 6.44
CA HIS A 50 -4.73 -0.53 6.44
C HIS A 50 -4.19 -1.89 6.85
N GLU A 51 -2.96 -2.12 6.44
CA GLU A 51 -2.08 -3.15 6.96
C GLU A 51 -0.78 -2.51 7.44
N THR A 52 -0.04 -3.23 8.27
CA THR A 52 1.21 -2.76 8.86
C THR A 52 2.40 -3.50 8.26
N ILE A 53 3.43 -2.77 7.88
CA ILE A 53 4.72 -3.31 7.48
C ILE A 53 5.69 -3.05 8.63
N LEU A 54 6.31 -4.11 9.15
CA LEU A 54 7.34 -4.01 10.17
C LEU A 54 8.71 -4.12 9.50
N TRP A 55 9.45 -3.01 9.48
CA TRP A 55 10.81 -3.02 8.94
C TRP A 55 11.82 -3.26 10.05
N PHE A 56 12.44 -4.42 9.98
CA PHE A 56 13.51 -4.82 10.91
C PHE A 56 14.88 -4.85 10.23
N THR A 57 15.92 -4.69 11.03
CA THR A 57 17.31 -4.92 10.62
C THR A 57 18.01 -5.86 11.60
N LYS A 58 18.98 -6.65 11.12
CA LYS A 58 19.76 -7.55 11.95
C LYS A 58 20.80 -6.81 12.81
N GLY A 59 21.27 -5.65 12.36
CA GLY A 59 22.30 -4.86 13.03
C GLY A 59 22.05 -3.38 12.89
N ASP A 60 23.02 -2.56 13.31
CA ASP A 60 22.93 -1.11 13.22
C ASP A 60 23.36 -0.56 11.86
N THR A 61 24.17 -1.32 11.13
CA THR A 61 24.54 -1.03 9.75
C THR A 61 23.51 -1.66 8.82
N TYR A 62 22.81 -0.85 8.05
CA TYR A 62 21.80 -1.28 7.09
C TYR A 62 21.70 -0.29 5.92
N LYS A 63 21.16 -0.77 4.80
CA LYS A 63 20.93 0.06 3.61
C LYS A 63 19.63 0.84 3.76
N PHE A 64 19.66 2.12 3.40
CA PHE A 64 18.48 2.93 3.26
C PHE A 64 18.68 4.00 2.19
N ASN A 65 18.09 3.79 1.02
CA ASN A 65 18.16 4.66 -0.16
C ASN A 65 16.87 5.48 -0.26
N LEU A 66 16.92 6.74 0.14
CA LEU A 66 15.72 7.60 0.18
C LEU A 66 15.34 8.14 -1.19
N ASP A 67 16.33 8.51 -2.01
CA ASP A 67 16.07 9.28 -3.24
C ASP A 67 15.16 8.55 -4.26
N PRO A 68 15.29 7.22 -4.48
CA PRO A 68 14.42 6.51 -5.41
C PRO A 68 12.93 6.45 -5.00
N ILE A 69 12.63 6.70 -3.73
CA ILE A 69 11.27 6.60 -3.20
C ILE A 69 10.66 7.93 -2.76
N ARG A 70 11.36 9.06 -3.04
CA ARG A 70 10.83 10.39 -2.70
C ARG A 70 9.49 10.64 -3.38
N VAL A 71 8.63 11.35 -2.68
CA VAL A 71 7.32 11.78 -3.18
C VAL A 71 7.30 13.29 -3.40
N PRO A 72 6.41 13.82 -4.26
CA PRO A 72 6.30 15.25 -4.47
C PRO A 72 6.13 16.03 -3.17
N GLN A 73 6.72 17.21 -3.10
CA GLN A 73 6.54 18.10 -1.96
C GLN A 73 5.13 18.68 -1.96
N LYS A 74 4.53 18.82 -0.78
CA LYS A 74 3.23 19.47 -0.65
C LYS A 74 3.28 20.96 -1.04
N TYR A 75 4.42 21.60 -0.82
CA TYR A 75 4.65 23.01 -1.14
C TYR A 75 5.96 23.16 -1.92
N PRO A 76 5.97 22.81 -3.22
CA PRO A 76 7.15 23.02 -4.07
C PRO A 76 7.43 24.53 -4.15
N GLY A 77 8.69 24.91 -4.06
CA GLY A 77 9.08 26.33 -4.11
C GLY A 77 9.07 27.08 -2.78
N LYS A 78 8.65 26.43 -1.66
CA LYS A 78 8.77 27.04 -0.34
C LYS A 78 10.22 27.38 -0.03
N LYS A 79 10.46 28.64 0.43
CA LYS A 79 11.78 29.14 0.78
C LYS A 79 11.93 29.26 2.30
N HIS A 80 13.16 29.22 2.76
CA HIS A 80 13.50 29.56 4.14
C HIS A 80 13.16 31.03 4.41
N PHE A 81 12.42 31.27 5.48
CA PHE A 81 11.98 32.63 5.84
C PHE A 81 13.05 33.41 6.62
N LYS A 82 13.89 32.73 7.41
CA LYS A 82 14.88 33.34 8.33
C LYS A 82 16.23 32.59 8.28
N GLY A 83 17.27 33.24 8.83
CA GLY A 83 18.59 32.67 9.03
C GLY A 83 19.48 32.71 7.80
N ALA A 84 20.65 32.08 7.88
CA ALA A 84 21.66 32.07 6.82
C ALA A 84 21.19 31.51 5.47
N LYS A 85 20.08 30.76 5.45
CA LYS A 85 19.48 30.17 4.24
C LYS A 85 18.24 30.93 3.74
N ALA A 86 17.94 32.13 4.30
CA ALA A 86 16.79 32.91 3.88
C ALA A 86 16.76 33.11 2.36
N GLY A 87 15.60 32.92 1.76
CA GLY A 87 15.40 33.00 0.31
C GLY A 87 15.76 31.75 -0.49
N GLN A 88 16.53 30.80 0.06
CA GLN A 88 16.85 29.53 -0.56
C GLN A 88 15.66 28.55 -0.45
N LEU A 89 15.55 27.60 -1.39
CA LEU A 89 14.55 26.55 -1.31
C LEU A 89 14.71 25.75 -0.02
N SER A 90 13.61 25.55 0.72
CA SER A 90 13.62 24.84 1.97
C SER A 90 13.49 23.33 1.83
N GLY A 91 13.08 22.84 0.66
CA GLY A 91 12.86 21.43 0.36
C GLY A 91 13.89 20.87 -0.61
N ASN A 92 14.08 19.54 -0.57
CA ASN A 92 14.91 18.84 -1.54
C ASN A 92 14.24 18.89 -2.93
N PRO A 93 14.95 19.28 -4.02
CA PRO A 93 14.40 19.30 -5.38
C PRO A 93 13.86 17.92 -5.84
N LEU A 94 14.45 16.84 -5.37
CA LEU A 94 14.02 15.48 -5.67
C LEU A 94 12.72 15.06 -4.96
N GLY A 95 12.17 15.92 -4.10
CA GLY A 95 10.97 15.61 -3.34
C GLY A 95 11.24 15.36 -1.84
N LYS A 96 10.19 15.02 -1.11
CA LYS A 96 10.25 14.73 0.33
C LYS A 96 10.32 13.25 0.63
N ASN A 97 10.75 12.91 1.83
CA ASN A 97 10.57 11.56 2.39
C ASN A 97 9.06 11.21 2.41
N PRO A 98 8.66 10.04 1.92
CA PRO A 98 7.24 9.63 1.89
C PRO A 98 6.61 9.51 3.29
N GLY A 99 7.44 9.38 4.34
CA GLY A 99 6.97 9.08 5.70
C GLY A 99 6.60 7.61 5.85
N ASP A 100 5.86 7.30 6.90
CA ASP A 100 5.50 5.95 7.32
C ASP A 100 4.00 5.64 7.15
N VAL A 101 3.26 6.50 6.46
CA VAL A 101 1.88 6.26 6.03
C VAL A 101 1.83 6.31 4.51
N TRP A 102 1.60 5.15 3.89
CA TRP A 102 1.58 5.01 2.43
C TRP A 102 0.16 4.76 1.93
N ILE A 103 -0.30 5.59 1.02
CA ILE A 103 -1.61 5.44 0.37
C ILE A 103 -1.36 4.79 -0.98
N ILE A 104 -1.63 3.48 -1.06
CA ILE A 104 -1.44 2.68 -2.28
C ILE A 104 -2.66 1.77 -2.43
N PRO A 105 -3.38 1.81 -3.56
CA PRO A 105 -4.53 0.93 -3.77
C PRO A 105 -4.16 -0.54 -3.69
N ASN A 106 -5.01 -1.34 -3.06
CA ASN A 106 -4.84 -2.78 -3.05
C ASN A 106 -5.28 -3.40 -4.40
N VAL A 107 -4.80 -4.61 -4.68
CA VAL A 107 -5.12 -5.33 -5.92
C VAL A 107 -6.53 -5.91 -5.85
N LYS A 108 -7.49 -5.22 -6.46
CA LYS A 108 -8.92 -5.62 -6.60
C LYS A 108 -9.24 -6.01 -8.05
N ASN A 109 -10.50 -6.37 -8.30
CA ASN A 109 -10.94 -6.97 -9.57
C ASN A 109 -10.52 -6.21 -10.84
N ASN A 110 -10.48 -4.88 -10.80
CA ASN A 110 -10.12 -4.05 -11.95
C ASN A 110 -8.66 -3.59 -11.93
N HIS A 111 -7.84 -4.12 -11.02
CA HIS A 111 -6.43 -3.74 -10.94
C HIS A 111 -5.64 -4.45 -12.05
N VAL A 112 -4.76 -3.71 -12.74
CA VAL A 112 -3.96 -4.23 -13.87
C VAL A 112 -3.09 -5.43 -13.51
N GLU A 113 -2.71 -5.56 -12.23
CA GLU A 113 -1.88 -6.65 -11.72
C GLU A 113 -2.68 -7.85 -11.22
N LYS A 114 -4.03 -7.82 -11.27
CA LYS A 114 -4.88 -8.84 -10.64
C LYS A 114 -4.64 -10.23 -11.24
N THR A 115 -4.42 -11.19 -10.34
CA THR A 115 -4.34 -12.63 -10.63
C THR A 115 -5.43 -13.40 -9.85
N ALA A 116 -5.41 -14.71 -9.93
CA ALA A 116 -6.31 -15.59 -9.17
C ALA A 116 -6.02 -15.59 -7.64
N HIS A 117 -4.86 -15.08 -7.19
CA HIS A 117 -4.51 -15.08 -5.78
C HIS A 117 -5.42 -14.12 -4.98
N PRO A 118 -6.01 -14.58 -3.86
CA PRO A 118 -6.98 -13.80 -3.08
C PRO A 118 -6.36 -12.59 -2.36
N CYS A 119 -5.12 -12.71 -1.89
CA CYS A 119 -4.44 -11.72 -1.04
C CYS A 119 -3.16 -11.17 -1.69
N GLN A 120 -3.26 -10.77 -2.95
CA GLN A 120 -2.15 -10.17 -3.68
C GLN A 120 -1.97 -8.71 -3.27
N PHE A 121 -0.73 -8.30 -2.95
CA PHE A 121 -0.37 -6.90 -2.80
C PHE A 121 0.24 -6.33 -4.09
N PRO A 122 0.17 -4.99 -4.30
CA PRO A 122 0.63 -4.35 -5.53
C PRO A 122 2.16 -4.29 -5.62
N VAL A 123 2.68 -4.31 -6.84
CA VAL A 123 4.12 -4.14 -7.11
C VAL A 123 4.63 -2.81 -6.57
N GLU A 124 3.86 -1.72 -6.69
CA GLU A 124 4.23 -0.40 -6.17
C GLU A 124 4.60 -0.42 -4.67
N LEU A 125 3.90 -1.22 -3.86
CA LEU A 125 4.20 -1.37 -2.44
C LEU A 125 5.61 -1.97 -2.22
N VAL A 126 5.89 -3.04 -2.95
CA VAL A 126 7.18 -3.75 -2.86
C VAL A 126 8.30 -2.95 -3.49
N ASP A 127 8.04 -2.25 -4.58
CA ASP A 127 9.01 -1.36 -5.24
C ASP A 127 9.59 -0.34 -4.26
N ARG A 128 8.76 0.27 -3.42
CA ARG A 128 9.24 1.20 -2.39
C ARG A 128 10.20 0.53 -1.40
N LEU A 129 9.91 -0.70 -1.00
CA LEU A 129 10.76 -1.46 -0.08
C LEU A 129 12.05 -1.90 -0.78
N VAL A 130 11.96 -2.47 -1.97
CA VAL A 130 13.12 -2.95 -2.75
C VAL A 130 14.07 -1.80 -3.07
N LEU A 131 13.55 -0.68 -3.56
CA LEU A 131 14.36 0.48 -3.91
C LEU A 131 15.02 1.13 -2.70
N SER A 132 14.33 1.18 -1.55
CA SER A 132 14.86 1.84 -0.35
C SER A 132 15.79 0.96 0.48
N LEU A 133 15.61 -0.36 0.47
CA LEU A 133 16.28 -1.27 1.40
C LEU A 133 17.33 -2.16 0.75
N SER A 134 17.54 -2.05 -0.56
CA SER A 134 18.51 -2.83 -1.30
C SER A 134 19.19 -2.01 -2.39
N ASP A 135 20.38 -2.46 -2.81
CA ASP A 135 21.10 -1.94 -3.96
C ASP A 135 20.89 -2.84 -5.18
N LYS A 136 21.31 -2.34 -6.34
CA LYS A 136 21.33 -3.14 -7.57
C LYS A 136 22.13 -4.43 -7.35
N ASP A 137 21.67 -5.53 -7.92
CA ASP A 137 22.24 -6.87 -7.81
C ASP A 137 22.18 -7.54 -6.41
N ASP A 138 21.56 -6.89 -5.41
CA ASP A 138 21.28 -7.52 -4.12
C ASP A 138 20.21 -8.63 -4.26
N TRP A 139 20.22 -9.54 -3.30
CA TRP A 139 19.20 -10.59 -3.18
C TRP A 139 17.98 -10.12 -2.39
N VAL A 140 16.81 -10.42 -2.93
CA VAL A 140 15.51 -10.25 -2.28
C VAL A 140 14.87 -11.63 -2.14
N LEU A 141 14.58 -12.04 -0.90
CA LEU A 141 13.96 -13.32 -0.60
C LEU A 141 12.52 -13.12 -0.10
N ASP A 142 11.59 -13.88 -0.64
CA ASP A 142 10.22 -13.97 -0.16
C ASP A 142 9.86 -15.43 0.19
N PRO A 143 9.83 -15.79 1.49
CA PRO A 143 9.50 -17.15 1.92
C PRO A 143 8.02 -17.52 1.77
N PHE A 144 7.15 -16.55 1.43
CA PHE A 144 5.72 -16.70 1.20
C PHE A 144 5.33 -16.08 -0.15
N LEU A 145 5.96 -16.55 -1.21
CA LEU A 145 6.02 -15.91 -2.53
C LEU A 145 4.65 -15.60 -3.15
N GLY A 146 3.62 -16.43 -2.89
CA GLY A 146 2.33 -16.31 -3.54
C GLY A 146 2.50 -16.31 -5.07
N VAL A 147 1.98 -15.28 -5.71
CA VAL A 147 2.08 -15.09 -7.18
C VAL A 147 3.29 -14.26 -7.62
N GLY A 148 4.33 -14.19 -6.79
CA GLY A 148 5.65 -13.68 -7.17
C GLY A 148 5.80 -12.17 -7.23
N THR A 149 4.97 -11.39 -6.56
CA THR A 149 5.05 -9.92 -6.61
C THR A 149 6.42 -9.39 -6.16
N THR A 150 6.96 -9.96 -5.08
CA THR A 150 8.27 -9.54 -4.53
C THR A 150 9.40 -9.84 -5.51
N VAL A 151 9.44 -11.02 -6.10
CA VAL A 151 10.47 -11.40 -7.07
C VAL A 151 10.33 -10.61 -8.36
N ALA A 152 9.10 -10.38 -8.84
CA ALA A 152 8.85 -9.55 -10.01
C ALA A 152 9.34 -8.10 -9.79
N SER A 153 9.04 -7.49 -8.64
CA SER A 153 9.57 -6.18 -8.25
C SER A 153 11.09 -6.17 -8.21
N ALA A 154 11.71 -7.17 -7.57
CA ALA A 154 13.18 -7.28 -7.51
C ALA A 154 13.80 -7.26 -8.91
N VAL A 155 13.29 -8.07 -9.83
CA VAL A 155 13.75 -8.15 -11.22
C VAL A 155 13.56 -6.82 -11.95
N LEU A 156 12.37 -6.23 -11.88
CA LEU A 156 12.07 -4.93 -12.51
C LEU A 156 13.00 -3.81 -12.02
N ARG A 157 13.50 -3.92 -10.80
CA ARG A 157 14.41 -2.93 -10.19
C ARG A 157 15.88 -3.34 -10.24
N GLY A 158 16.26 -4.38 -11.01
CA GLY A 158 17.63 -4.81 -11.19
C GLY A 158 18.22 -5.49 -9.97
N ARG A 159 17.39 -6.13 -9.15
CA ARG A 159 17.80 -6.99 -8.04
C ARG A 159 17.61 -8.46 -8.41
N ARG A 160 18.26 -9.36 -7.66
CA ARG A 160 18.01 -10.79 -7.75
C ARG A 160 16.89 -11.16 -6.83
N GLY A 161 15.95 -11.98 -7.30
CA GLY A 161 14.81 -12.40 -6.49
C GLY A 161 14.75 -13.92 -6.36
N CYS A 162 14.39 -14.40 -5.18
CA CYS A 162 14.04 -15.80 -4.97
C CYS A 162 12.90 -15.89 -3.95
N GLY A 163 12.20 -17.02 -3.94
CA GLY A 163 11.11 -17.21 -2.99
C GLY A 163 10.61 -18.65 -2.99
N ALA A 164 9.75 -18.94 -2.00
CA ALA A 164 9.12 -20.24 -1.83
C ALA A 164 7.60 -20.09 -1.79
N GLU A 165 6.91 -21.01 -2.44
CA GLU A 165 5.45 -21.10 -2.44
C GLU A 165 5.03 -22.56 -2.37
N LYS A 166 4.03 -22.85 -1.54
CA LYS A 166 3.54 -24.21 -1.31
C LYS A 166 2.58 -24.69 -2.41
N MET A 167 1.79 -23.76 -2.96
CA MET A 167 0.73 -24.06 -3.93
C MET A 167 1.29 -24.06 -5.35
N PRO A 168 1.30 -25.22 -6.05
CA PRO A 168 1.86 -25.30 -7.40
C PRO A 168 1.24 -24.32 -8.40
N GLU A 169 -0.06 -24.09 -8.31
CA GLU A 169 -0.78 -23.13 -9.17
C GLU A 169 -0.27 -21.70 -9.01
N TYR A 170 0.09 -21.28 -7.80
CA TYR A 170 0.67 -19.96 -7.56
C TYR A 170 2.12 -19.88 -8.02
N VAL A 171 2.88 -20.98 -7.91
CA VAL A 171 4.23 -21.08 -8.49
C VAL A 171 4.21 -20.84 -9.98
N GLU A 172 3.27 -21.44 -10.72
CA GLU A 172 3.18 -21.25 -12.17
C GLU A 172 2.80 -19.82 -12.55
N ILE A 173 1.87 -19.20 -11.80
CA ILE A 173 1.54 -17.77 -11.98
C ILE A 173 2.78 -16.91 -11.68
N ALA A 174 3.50 -17.19 -10.61
CA ALA A 174 4.72 -16.47 -10.24
C ALA A 174 5.80 -16.58 -11.33
N ARG A 175 6.04 -17.77 -11.87
CA ARG A 175 6.98 -18.01 -12.99
C ARG A 175 6.61 -17.17 -14.21
N SER A 176 5.34 -17.20 -14.60
CA SER A 176 4.84 -16.40 -15.72
C SER A 176 5.05 -14.91 -15.50
N ARG A 177 4.68 -14.38 -14.32
CA ARG A 177 4.85 -12.96 -13.98
C ARG A 177 6.32 -12.53 -13.93
N VAL A 178 7.20 -13.37 -13.36
CA VAL A 178 8.64 -13.09 -13.33
C VAL A 178 9.23 -13.07 -14.73
N ARG A 179 8.83 -14.00 -15.62
CA ARG A 179 9.24 -13.97 -17.02
C ARG A 179 8.80 -12.69 -17.72
N GLN A 180 7.53 -12.29 -17.56
CA GLN A 180 7.03 -11.02 -18.08
C GLN A 180 7.81 -9.82 -17.52
N ALA A 181 8.23 -9.87 -16.24
CA ALA A 181 9.05 -8.82 -15.65
C ALA A 181 10.44 -8.75 -16.29
N ILE A 182 11.08 -9.90 -16.58
CA ILE A 182 12.36 -9.99 -17.30
C ILE A 182 12.23 -9.40 -18.70
N ASP A 183 11.14 -9.71 -19.40
CA ASP A 183 10.86 -9.27 -20.76
C ASP A 183 10.35 -7.80 -20.82
N GLY A 184 10.14 -7.14 -19.68
CA GLY A 184 9.59 -5.78 -19.59
C GLY A 184 8.11 -5.69 -19.96
N LEU A 185 7.37 -6.78 -19.95
CA LEU A 185 5.97 -6.89 -20.37
C LEU A 185 4.98 -7.04 -19.22
N LEU A 186 5.46 -7.15 -17.96
CA LEU A 186 4.58 -7.31 -16.82
C LEU A 186 3.71 -6.05 -16.65
N PRO A 187 2.38 -6.16 -16.68
CA PRO A 187 1.51 -5.03 -16.37
C PRO A 187 1.63 -4.67 -14.89
N VAL A 188 2.07 -3.46 -14.61
CA VAL A 188 2.20 -2.93 -13.25
C VAL A 188 1.59 -1.53 -13.17
N ARG A 189 1.03 -1.20 -12.02
CA ARG A 189 0.67 0.17 -11.72
C ARG A 189 1.95 0.94 -11.36
N ALA A 190 2.27 1.95 -12.15
CA ALA A 190 3.48 2.74 -11.93
C ALA A 190 3.46 3.43 -10.55
N MET A 191 4.64 3.50 -9.92
CA MET A 191 4.81 4.25 -8.67
C MET A 191 4.41 5.72 -8.88
N HIS A 192 3.78 6.32 -7.88
CA HIS A 192 3.26 7.69 -7.91
C HIS A 192 2.07 7.93 -8.84
N THR A 193 1.47 6.91 -9.43
CA THR A 193 0.20 7.09 -10.13
C THR A 193 -0.83 7.62 -9.12
N PRO A 194 -1.53 8.74 -9.42
CA PRO A 194 -2.53 9.28 -8.52
C PRO A 194 -3.60 8.26 -8.18
N VAL A 195 -4.01 8.22 -6.91
CA VAL A 195 -5.20 7.47 -6.51
C VAL A 195 -6.41 8.11 -7.18
N TYR A 196 -7.36 7.30 -7.64
CA TYR A 196 -8.59 7.80 -8.25
C TYR A 196 -9.31 8.71 -7.25
N ASP A 197 -9.59 9.94 -7.69
CA ASP A 197 -10.36 10.91 -6.94
C ASP A 197 -11.71 11.12 -7.65
N PRO A 198 -12.82 10.63 -7.06
CA PRO A 198 -14.14 10.80 -7.64
C PRO A 198 -14.52 12.27 -7.88
N ALA A 199 -14.09 13.19 -7.01
CA ALA A 199 -14.41 14.61 -7.13
C ALA A 199 -13.86 15.26 -8.41
N ASN A 200 -12.75 14.72 -8.93
CA ASN A 200 -12.09 15.22 -10.14
C ASN A 200 -12.40 14.38 -11.40
N ALA A 201 -13.22 13.35 -11.30
CA ALA A 201 -13.45 12.42 -12.41
C ALA A 201 -14.48 12.89 -13.44
N GLY A 202 -15.18 14.00 -13.22
CA GLY A 202 -16.15 14.59 -14.15
C GLY A 202 -17.36 13.69 -14.48
N LYS A 203 -17.63 12.65 -13.69
CA LYS A 203 -18.73 11.70 -13.89
C LYS A 203 -19.82 11.88 -12.83
N SER A 204 -21.04 11.48 -13.15
CA SER A 204 -22.24 11.66 -12.35
C SER A 204 -22.21 11.07 -10.92
N LEU A 205 -21.27 10.18 -10.63
CA LEU A 205 -21.05 9.62 -9.29
C LEU A 205 -20.32 10.57 -8.33
N THR A 206 -19.94 11.76 -8.80
CA THR A 206 -19.13 12.74 -8.05
C THR A 206 -19.96 13.83 -7.38
N THR A 207 -21.28 13.77 -7.50
CA THR A 207 -22.15 14.71 -6.76
C THR A 207 -21.98 14.44 -5.26
N ASN A 208 -21.34 15.38 -4.57
CA ASN A 208 -21.19 15.28 -3.13
C ASN A 208 -22.55 15.44 -2.48
N VAL A 209 -23.13 14.36 -2.02
CA VAL A 209 -24.46 14.33 -1.39
C VAL A 209 -24.58 15.26 -0.17
N TRP A 210 -23.45 15.63 0.44
CA TRP A 210 -23.42 16.59 1.56
C TRP A 210 -23.56 18.05 1.12
N ASN A 211 -23.40 18.34 -0.18
CA ASN A 211 -23.56 19.67 -0.76
C ASN A 211 -24.88 19.82 -1.54
N THR A 212 -25.77 18.83 -1.49
CA THR A 212 -27.11 18.96 -2.09
C THR A 212 -27.97 19.91 -1.26
N PRO A 213 -28.79 20.77 -1.91
CA PRO A 213 -29.76 21.62 -1.21
C PRO A 213 -30.66 20.77 -0.33
N ARG A 214 -31.11 21.35 0.80
CA ARG A 214 -31.90 20.66 1.83
C ARG A 214 -33.13 19.89 1.32
N GLU A 215 -33.70 20.30 0.19
CA GLU A 215 -34.89 19.65 -0.41
C GLU A 215 -34.59 18.27 -1.02
N GLU A 216 -33.37 18.02 -1.49
CA GLU A 216 -32.97 16.70 -2.02
C GLU A 216 -32.52 15.73 -0.90
N SER A 217 -32.15 16.24 0.28
CA SER A 217 -31.77 15.40 1.41
C SER A 217 -32.92 14.55 1.96
N TRP A 218 -34.14 15.05 1.90
CA TRP A 218 -35.34 14.32 2.36
C TRP A 218 -35.66 13.07 1.53
N GLN A 219 -35.30 13.07 0.26
CA GLN A 219 -35.47 11.87 -0.59
C GLN A 219 -34.46 10.79 -0.24
N GLN A 220 -33.25 11.17 0.17
CA GLN A 220 -32.21 10.22 0.60
C GLN A 220 -32.48 9.66 1.99
N GLU A 221 -33.01 10.45 2.92
CA GLU A 221 -33.41 9.93 4.23
C GLU A 221 -34.55 8.91 4.06
N ARG A 222 -35.53 9.14 3.15
CA ARG A 222 -36.52 8.15 2.79
C ARG A 222 -35.93 6.86 2.21
N LEU A 223 -35.01 6.97 1.28
CA LEU A 223 -34.31 5.80 0.70
C LEU A 223 -33.51 5.01 1.73
N VAL A 224 -32.85 5.68 2.68
CA VAL A 224 -32.15 5.02 3.79
C VAL A 224 -33.13 4.35 4.74
N GLU A 225 -34.26 4.96 5.02
CA GLU A 225 -35.30 4.41 5.88
C GLU A 225 -36.07 3.24 5.22
N GLU A 226 -36.35 3.33 3.92
CA GLU A 226 -36.93 2.23 3.13
C GLU A 226 -35.98 1.04 3.02
N ASN A 227 -34.66 1.29 2.83
CA ASN A 227 -33.65 0.25 2.83
C ASN A 227 -33.46 -0.37 4.22
N ARG A 228 -33.55 0.40 5.31
CA ARG A 228 -33.58 -0.15 6.68
C ARG A 228 -34.78 -1.05 6.91
N LYS A 229 -35.95 -0.69 6.43
CA LYS A 229 -37.20 -1.50 6.54
C LYS A 229 -37.12 -2.77 5.67
N LYS A 230 -36.44 -2.71 4.53
CA LYS A 230 -36.32 -3.82 3.57
C LYS A 230 -35.23 -4.83 3.90
N TYR A 231 -34.15 -4.40 4.58
CA TYR A 231 -32.96 -5.22 4.86
C TYR A 231 -32.56 -5.24 6.34
N GLY A 232 -33.30 -4.60 7.22
CA GLY A 232 -33.03 -4.46 8.66
C GLY A 232 -33.77 -5.46 9.55
N GLY A 233 -34.23 -6.56 9.00
CA GLY A 233 -34.88 -7.63 9.74
C GLY A 233 -33.91 -8.79 9.99
N ALA A 234 -33.24 -8.77 11.12
CA ALA A 234 -32.89 -9.83 12.08
C ALA A 234 -31.90 -9.28 13.11
#